data_40e0cf4a78ec25495a096bf7de76c193
#
_entry.id   40e0cf4a78ec25495a096bf7de76c193
#
_cell.length_a   1.000
_cell.length_b   1.000
_cell.length_c   1.000
_cell.angle_alpha   90.00
_cell.angle_beta   90.00
_cell.angle_gamma   90.00
#
_symmetry.space_group_name_H-M   'P 1'
#
loop_
_entity.id
_entity.type
_entity.pdbx_description
1 polymer ?
#
loop_
_entity_poly.entity_id
_entity_poly.type
_entity_poly.pdbx_seq_one_letter_code
_entity_poly.pdbx_strand_id
1 'polypeptide(L)'
;MAVVKANAYGHGDVEVSRAALSAGADCLGVALLEEAEKLRGGGLSCPVYLLFEPPPEAAGSALDNDVICAVYTPELAKALSAEAVTRRTAARVHMKVDTGMRRVGVHPGDVADFARLLAGLPGLSVEGIYTHFAVATEPDDPFTDKQMDLFEAAADEAEQLLGRKLMRHAANSAGVLAFPRSHYDMVRVGIAMYGLPPSESLRDVTELRPALSLVGEVALVKQVAEGEGISYGLTYAPTEDTYIATIPIGYADGFSRILSDKADVLIEGRRMPVVGTICMDLSMVELGPDPVPPGTTFVVIGRDGDEEITADELAGKLGTINYEVVCMISARVPRVYTEGGAG
;
A
#
# COMPACT_ATOMS: atom_id res chain seq x y z
N MET A 1 -13.32 4.92 2.18
CA MET A 1 -12.72 3.55 2.19
C MET A 1 -11.25 3.64 2.54
N ALA A 2 -10.81 2.92 3.56
CA ALA A 2 -9.39 2.74 3.86
C ALA A 2 -8.85 1.53 3.09
N VAL A 3 -7.80 1.72 2.28
CA VAL A 3 -7.20 0.64 1.48
C VAL A 3 -6.07 0.00 2.27
N VAL A 4 -6.29 -1.24 2.72
CA VAL A 4 -5.42 -1.98 3.65
C VAL A 4 -4.81 -3.25 3.05
N LYS A 5 -4.83 -3.39 1.72
CA LYS A 5 -4.19 -4.48 0.99
C LYS A 5 -2.67 -4.54 1.24
N ALA A 6 -2.03 -5.65 0.90
CA ALA A 6 -0.60 -5.90 1.08
C ALA A 6 -0.14 -5.62 2.52
N ASN A 7 -0.86 -6.25 3.49
CA ASN A 7 -0.62 -6.05 4.92
C ASN A 7 -0.66 -4.57 5.33
N ALA A 8 -1.69 -3.82 4.83
CA ALA A 8 -1.80 -2.37 5.00
C ALA A 8 -0.53 -1.64 4.54
N TYR A 9 -0.09 -1.90 3.32
CA TYR A 9 1.16 -1.34 2.77
C TYR A 9 2.36 -1.59 3.71
N GLY A 10 2.45 -2.78 4.27
CA GLY A 10 3.51 -3.17 5.20
C GLY A 10 3.31 -2.75 6.66
N HIS A 11 2.30 -1.96 6.98
CA HIS A 11 2.09 -1.39 8.33
C HIS A 11 1.36 -2.35 9.29
N GLY A 12 0.74 -3.45 8.78
CA GLY A 12 -0.05 -4.38 9.59
C GLY A 12 -1.56 -4.17 9.43
N ASP A 13 -2.20 -5.08 8.71
CA ASP A 13 -3.57 -4.89 8.19
C ASP A 13 -4.66 -4.80 9.27
N VAL A 14 -4.64 -5.67 10.28
CA VAL A 14 -5.69 -5.70 11.31
C VAL A 14 -5.66 -4.45 12.19
N GLU A 15 -4.49 -4.06 12.70
CA GLU A 15 -4.37 -2.90 13.59
C GLU A 15 -4.59 -1.58 12.85
N VAL A 16 -4.04 -1.44 11.64
CA VAL A 16 -4.32 -0.27 10.79
C VAL A 16 -5.81 -0.18 10.46
N SER A 17 -6.46 -1.30 10.17
CA SER A 17 -7.91 -1.32 9.91
C SER A 17 -8.71 -0.85 11.12
N ARG A 18 -8.35 -1.29 12.33
CA ARG A 18 -8.97 -0.81 13.57
C ARG A 18 -8.80 0.70 13.75
N ALA A 19 -7.57 1.18 13.57
CA ALA A 19 -7.26 2.61 13.67
C ALA A 19 -8.06 3.43 12.64
N ALA A 20 -8.08 3.01 11.37
CA ALA A 20 -8.81 3.69 10.31
C ALA A 20 -10.31 3.75 10.58
N LEU A 21 -10.92 2.63 11.02
CA LEU A 21 -12.35 2.59 11.38
C LEU A 21 -12.65 3.46 12.60
N SER A 22 -11.78 3.46 13.61
CA SER A 22 -11.91 4.33 14.77
C SER A 22 -11.80 5.82 14.41
N ALA A 23 -11.04 6.14 13.38
CA ALA A 23 -10.90 7.49 12.82
C ALA A 23 -12.04 7.87 11.85
N GLY A 24 -13.04 6.99 11.63
CA GLY A 24 -14.23 7.30 10.83
C GLY A 24 -14.22 6.75 9.40
N ALA A 25 -13.35 5.82 9.05
CA ALA A 25 -13.47 5.11 7.78
C ALA A 25 -14.72 4.21 7.81
N ASP A 26 -15.53 4.22 6.75
CA ASP A 26 -16.76 3.45 6.68
C ASP A 26 -16.53 1.99 6.28
N CYS A 27 -15.46 1.72 5.54
CA CYS A 27 -15.19 0.42 4.95
C CYS A 27 -13.71 0.24 4.63
N LEU A 28 -13.32 -1.02 4.34
CA LEU A 28 -11.97 -1.41 4.01
C LEU A 28 -11.88 -1.90 2.56
N GLY A 29 -10.72 -1.70 1.92
CA GLY A 29 -10.43 -2.18 0.58
C GLY A 29 -9.20 -3.07 0.58
N VAL A 30 -9.34 -4.29 0.05
CA VAL A 30 -8.27 -5.28 -0.08
C VAL A 30 -8.13 -5.76 -1.53
N ALA A 31 -7.05 -6.46 -1.83
CA ALA A 31 -6.78 -6.98 -3.18
C ALA A 31 -7.14 -8.47 -3.30
N LEU A 32 -6.93 -9.24 -2.25
CA LEU A 32 -7.06 -10.69 -2.22
C LEU A 32 -8.14 -11.11 -1.22
N LEU A 33 -8.76 -12.26 -1.48
CA LEU A 33 -9.76 -12.81 -0.58
C LEU A 33 -9.14 -13.22 0.77
N GLU A 34 -7.94 -13.76 0.75
CA GLU A 34 -7.16 -14.14 1.94
C GLU A 34 -6.88 -12.94 2.86
N GLU A 35 -6.73 -11.73 2.28
CA GLU A 35 -6.61 -10.50 3.08
C GLU A 35 -7.93 -10.19 3.79
N ALA A 36 -9.07 -10.37 3.11
CA ALA A 36 -10.39 -10.21 3.73
C ALA A 36 -10.64 -11.25 4.82
N GLU A 37 -10.29 -12.52 4.59
CA GLU A 37 -10.36 -13.61 5.58
C GLU A 37 -9.55 -13.27 6.83
N LYS A 38 -8.33 -12.74 6.65
CA LYS A 38 -7.49 -12.30 7.77
C LYS A 38 -8.14 -11.16 8.57
N LEU A 39 -8.76 -10.18 7.90
CA LEU A 39 -9.48 -9.10 8.57
C LEU A 39 -10.68 -9.64 9.37
N ARG A 40 -11.45 -10.57 8.79
CA ARG A 40 -12.56 -11.26 9.48
C ARG A 40 -12.08 -12.06 10.69
N GLY A 41 -10.98 -12.81 10.54
CA GLY A 41 -10.31 -13.51 11.63
C GLY A 41 -9.82 -12.56 12.74
N GLY A 42 -9.45 -11.33 12.40
CA GLY A 42 -9.13 -10.24 13.32
C GLY A 42 -10.34 -9.59 14.00
N GLY A 43 -11.58 -10.10 13.76
CA GLY A 43 -12.80 -9.61 14.38
C GLY A 43 -13.42 -8.36 13.74
N LEU A 44 -13.00 -7.99 12.53
CA LEU A 44 -13.52 -6.83 11.81
C LEU A 44 -14.81 -7.19 11.05
N SER A 45 -15.93 -6.53 11.36
CA SER A 45 -17.26 -6.77 10.79
C SER A 45 -17.72 -5.69 9.80
N CYS A 46 -16.93 -4.63 9.59
CA CYS A 46 -17.25 -3.57 8.63
C CYS A 46 -17.33 -4.11 7.19
N PRO A 47 -17.94 -3.36 6.24
CA PRO A 47 -17.88 -3.71 4.82
C PRO A 47 -16.43 -3.82 4.33
N VAL A 48 -16.11 -4.92 3.64
CA VAL A 48 -14.80 -5.17 3.02
C VAL A 48 -15.01 -5.35 1.53
N TYR A 49 -14.24 -4.60 0.74
CA TYR A 49 -14.28 -4.61 -0.72
C TYR A 49 -13.07 -5.33 -1.29
N LEU A 50 -13.30 -6.33 -2.16
CA LEU A 50 -12.28 -6.86 -3.05
C LEU A 50 -12.15 -5.93 -4.25
N LEU A 51 -10.98 -5.31 -4.40
CA LEU A 51 -10.72 -4.34 -5.48
C LEU A 51 -10.32 -5.01 -6.80
N PHE A 52 -10.18 -6.35 -6.79
CA PHE A 52 -9.96 -7.20 -7.96
C PHE A 52 -10.84 -8.45 -7.84
N GLU A 53 -11.19 -9.05 -8.98
CA GLU A 53 -11.91 -10.30 -8.99
C GLU A 53 -11.09 -11.43 -8.38
N PRO A 54 -11.64 -12.20 -7.44
CA PRO A 54 -11.10 -13.50 -7.11
C PRO A 54 -11.41 -14.50 -8.26
N PRO A 55 -10.76 -15.66 -8.31
CA PRO A 55 -11.14 -16.68 -9.27
C PRO A 55 -12.60 -17.15 -9.03
N PRO A 56 -13.35 -17.55 -10.09
CA PRO A 56 -14.75 -17.94 -9.98
C PRO A 56 -15.02 -19.04 -8.93
N GLU A 57 -14.06 -19.94 -8.74
CA GLU A 57 -14.12 -21.03 -7.75
C GLU A 57 -14.16 -20.53 -6.31
N ALA A 58 -13.67 -19.30 -6.06
CA ALA A 58 -13.69 -18.67 -4.76
C ALA A 58 -15.00 -17.94 -4.43
N ALA A 59 -16.01 -17.98 -5.33
CA ALA A 59 -17.30 -17.30 -5.12
C ALA A 59 -17.97 -17.72 -3.79
N GLY A 60 -17.89 -19.00 -3.43
CA GLY A 60 -18.40 -19.49 -2.15
C GLY A 60 -17.71 -18.85 -0.94
N SER A 61 -16.39 -18.82 -0.94
CA SER A 61 -15.59 -18.19 0.13
C SER A 61 -15.80 -16.68 0.20
N ALA A 62 -16.01 -16.01 -0.94
CA ALA A 62 -16.35 -14.60 -0.97
C ALA A 62 -17.66 -14.30 -0.23
N LEU A 63 -18.69 -15.15 -0.40
CA LEU A 63 -19.95 -15.03 0.33
C LEU A 63 -19.78 -15.38 1.82
N ASP A 64 -18.97 -16.38 2.16
CA ASP A 64 -18.71 -16.77 3.55
C ASP A 64 -18.06 -15.64 4.36
N ASN A 65 -17.27 -14.83 3.71
CA ASN A 65 -16.56 -13.69 4.31
C ASN A 65 -17.34 -12.36 4.18
N ASP A 66 -18.55 -12.38 3.64
CA ASP A 66 -19.39 -11.19 3.42
C ASP A 66 -18.57 -10.05 2.77
N VAL A 67 -17.90 -10.32 1.66
CA VAL A 67 -17.15 -9.31 0.93
C VAL A 67 -17.95 -8.75 -0.25
N ILE A 68 -17.70 -7.50 -0.58
CA ILE A 68 -18.25 -6.84 -1.76
C ILE A 68 -17.24 -7.02 -2.90
N CYS A 69 -17.59 -7.83 -3.91
CA CYS A 69 -16.68 -8.17 -4.98
C CYS A 69 -16.67 -7.12 -6.11
N ALA A 70 -15.48 -6.77 -6.58
CA ALA A 70 -15.36 -6.22 -7.93
C ALA A 70 -15.84 -7.26 -8.95
N VAL A 71 -16.59 -6.83 -9.98
CA VAL A 71 -16.96 -7.68 -11.11
C VAL A 71 -16.70 -6.95 -12.42
N TYR A 72 -16.04 -7.68 -13.34
CA TYR A 72 -15.73 -7.20 -14.70
C TYR A 72 -15.64 -8.36 -15.71
N THR A 73 -15.86 -9.62 -15.26
CA THR A 73 -15.97 -10.79 -16.14
C THR A 73 -17.33 -11.49 -15.94
N PRO A 74 -17.89 -12.05 -17.01
CA PRO A 74 -19.11 -12.86 -16.92
C PRO A 74 -18.94 -14.11 -16.04
N GLU A 75 -17.75 -14.68 -16.00
CA GLU A 75 -17.43 -15.92 -15.30
C GLU A 75 -17.63 -15.76 -13.79
N LEU A 76 -17.01 -14.76 -13.18
CA LEU A 76 -17.19 -14.51 -11.76
C LEU A 76 -18.61 -14.07 -11.44
N ALA A 77 -19.22 -13.20 -12.24
CA ALA A 77 -20.59 -12.75 -12.03
C ALA A 77 -21.58 -13.94 -11.99
N LYS A 78 -21.45 -14.90 -12.92
CA LYS A 78 -22.25 -16.12 -12.94
C LYS A 78 -21.98 -17.03 -11.73
N ALA A 79 -20.73 -17.19 -11.32
CA ALA A 79 -20.35 -17.99 -10.17
C ALA A 79 -20.94 -17.42 -8.87
N LEU A 80 -20.81 -16.10 -8.65
CA LEU A 80 -21.39 -15.41 -7.51
C LEU A 80 -22.94 -15.54 -7.50
N SER A 81 -23.59 -15.40 -8.66
CA SER A 81 -25.03 -15.59 -8.80
C SER A 81 -25.46 -17.00 -8.41
N ALA A 82 -24.79 -18.03 -8.93
CA ALA A 82 -25.10 -19.42 -8.64
C ALA A 82 -24.97 -19.76 -7.14
N GLU A 83 -23.88 -19.31 -6.53
CA GLU A 83 -23.65 -19.48 -5.08
C GLU A 83 -24.70 -18.73 -4.25
N ALA A 84 -25.02 -17.48 -4.61
CA ALA A 84 -26.03 -16.69 -3.91
C ALA A 84 -27.41 -17.33 -3.96
N VAL A 85 -27.83 -17.85 -5.12
CA VAL A 85 -29.09 -18.58 -5.27
C VAL A 85 -29.10 -19.85 -4.43
N THR A 86 -28.01 -20.65 -4.48
CA THR A 86 -27.90 -21.89 -3.69
C THR A 86 -28.02 -21.63 -2.19
N ARG A 87 -27.41 -20.55 -1.71
CA ARG A 87 -27.39 -20.15 -0.29
C ARG A 87 -28.61 -19.32 0.12
N ARG A 88 -29.48 -18.95 -0.83
CA ARG A 88 -30.62 -18.05 -0.61
C ARG A 88 -30.24 -16.71 0.01
N THR A 89 -29.13 -16.14 -0.47
CA THR A 89 -28.56 -14.85 -0.08
C THR A 89 -28.35 -13.96 -1.29
N ALA A 90 -27.77 -12.78 -1.11
CA ALA A 90 -27.38 -11.89 -2.19
C ALA A 90 -25.85 -11.71 -2.19
N ALA A 91 -25.23 -11.84 -3.36
CA ALA A 91 -23.85 -11.45 -3.59
C ALA A 91 -23.79 -9.96 -3.92
N ARG A 92 -23.13 -9.19 -3.09
CA ARG A 92 -22.95 -7.74 -3.27
C ARG A 92 -21.78 -7.50 -4.20
N VAL A 93 -21.99 -6.71 -5.25
CA VAL A 93 -20.94 -6.48 -6.26
C VAL A 93 -20.86 -5.02 -6.70
N HIS A 94 -19.64 -4.59 -7.03
CA HIS A 94 -19.37 -3.33 -7.71
C HIS A 94 -18.78 -3.59 -9.11
N MET A 95 -19.40 -3.01 -10.13
CA MET A 95 -18.88 -3.09 -11.50
C MET A 95 -17.62 -2.26 -11.63
N LYS A 96 -16.56 -2.83 -12.18
CA LYS A 96 -15.33 -2.11 -12.46
C LYS A 96 -15.22 -1.76 -13.94
N VAL A 97 -14.99 -0.48 -14.25
CA VAL A 97 -14.81 0.03 -15.61
C VAL A 97 -13.35 0.43 -15.83
N ASP A 98 -12.77 -0.01 -16.95
CA ASP A 98 -11.43 0.41 -17.36
C ASP A 98 -11.49 1.64 -18.26
N THR A 99 -11.43 2.81 -17.66
CA THR A 99 -11.45 4.09 -18.38
C THR A 99 -10.09 4.52 -18.94
N GLY A 100 -9.05 3.69 -18.77
CA GLY A 100 -7.73 4.00 -19.35
C GLY A 100 -6.51 3.41 -18.62
N MET A 101 -6.68 2.80 -17.45
CA MET A 101 -5.58 2.15 -16.73
C MET A 101 -5.04 0.91 -17.47
N ARG A 102 -5.88 0.24 -18.28
CA ARG A 102 -5.57 -0.95 -19.08
C ARG A 102 -5.03 -2.13 -18.27
N ARG A 103 -5.55 -2.27 -17.06
CA ARG A 103 -5.16 -3.36 -16.15
C ARG A 103 -6.26 -4.39 -15.96
N VAL A 104 -7.44 -3.98 -15.50
CA VAL A 104 -8.65 -4.79 -15.35
C VAL A 104 -9.90 -3.90 -15.34
N GLY A 105 -11.01 -4.41 -15.80
CA GLY A 105 -12.30 -3.69 -15.86
C GLY A 105 -12.99 -3.88 -17.20
N VAL A 106 -14.29 -3.64 -17.22
CA VAL A 106 -15.12 -3.61 -18.44
C VAL A 106 -14.71 -2.40 -19.27
N HIS A 107 -14.52 -2.58 -20.58
CA HIS A 107 -14.30 -1.44 -21.47
C HIS A 107 -15.54 -0.53 -21.46
N PRO A 108 -15.42 0.81 -21.52
CA PRO A 108 -16.58 1.70 -21.51
C PRO A 108 -17.63 1.37 -22.58
N GLY A 109 -17.21 0.95 -23.78
CA GLY A 109 -18.11 0.55 -24.85
C GLY A 109 -18.88 -0.76 -24.61
N ASP A 110 -18.49 -1.57 -23.63
CA ASP A 110 -19.11 -2.86 -23.31
C ASP A 110 -19.95 -2.80 -22.03
N VAL A 111 -20.02 -1.63 -21.36
CA VAL A 111 -20.73 -1.44 -20.08
C VAL A 111 -22.22 -1.77 -20.22
N ALA A 112 -22.86 -1.39 -21.33
CA ALA A 112 -24.27 -1.68 -21.56
C ALA A 112 -24.55 -3.18 -21.58
N ASP A 113 -23.76 -3.96 -22.30
CA ASP A 113 -23.94 -5.41 -22.41
C ASP A 113 -23.64 -6.11 -21.09
N PHE A 114 -22.60 -5.66 -20.37
CA PHE A 114 -22.27 -6.21 -19.07
C PHE A 114 -23.33 -5.86 -18.01
N ALA A 115 -23.88 -4.63 -18.02
CA ALA A 115 -24.97 -4.26 -17.12
C ALA A 115 -26.24 -5.11 -17.37
N ARG A 116 -26.59 -5.36 -18.64
CA ARG A 116 -27.71 -6.28 -18.98
C ARG A 116 -27.46 -7.70 -18.49
N LEU A 117 -26.22 -8.19 -18.63
CA LEU A 117 -25.84 -9.49 -18.08
C LEU A 117 -26.07 -9.53 -16.58
N LEU A 118 -25.53 -8.54 -15.83
CA LEU A 118 -25.69 -8.47 -14.36
C LEU A 118 -27.17 -8.39 -13.94
N ALA A 119 -27.98 -7.60 -14.65
CA ALA A 119 -29.43 -7.49 -14.40
C ALA A 119 -30.18 -8.83 -14.56
N GLY A 120 -29.69 -9.70 -15.46
CA GLY A 120 -30.27 -11.03 -15.70
C GLY A 120 -29.82 -12.11 -14.72
N LEU A 121 -28.86 -11.86 -13.84
CA LEU A 121 -28.32 -12.84 -12.91
C LEU A 121 -29.01 -12.76 -11.54
N PRO A 122 -29.80 -13.79 -11.16
CA PRO A 122 -30.49 -13.79 -9.87
C PRO A 122 -29.49 -13.87 -8.71
N GLY A 123 -29.83 -13.27 -7.58
CA GLY A 123 -29.01 -13.30 -6.38
C GLY A 123 -27.82 -12.31 -6.40
N LEU A 124 -27.60 -11.54 -7.50
CA LEU A 124 -26.64 -10.45 -7.49
C LEU A 124 -27.30 -9.13 -7.03
N SER A 125 -26.60 -8.40 -6.16
CA SER A 125 -26.88 -7.02 -5.80
C SER A 125 -25.79 -6.11 -6.35
N VAL A 126 -26.03 -5.48 -7.50
CA VAL A 126 -25.09 -4.51 -8.08
C VAL A 126 -25.27 -3.20 -7.30
N GLU A 127 -24.32 -2.87 -6.42
CA GLU A 127 -24.46 -1.74 -5.49
C GLU A 127 -23.63 -0.53 -5.92
N GLY A 128 -22.60 -0.73 -6.73
CA GLY A 128 -21.73 0.36 -7.13
C GLY A 128 -21.02 0.13 -8.46
N ILE A 129 -20.35 1.19 -8.88
CA ILE A 129 -19.53 1.24 -10.09
C ILE A 129 -18.29 2.06 -9.81
N TYR A 130 -17.13 1.64 -10.35
CA TYR A 130 -15.89 2.35 -10.13
C TYR A 130 -14.87 2.20 -11.23
N THR A 131 -13.91 3.14 -11.22
CA THR A 131 -12.72 3.08 -12.07
C THR A 131 -11.44 3.31 -11.25
N HIS A 132 -10.30 3.37 -11.91
CA HIS A 132 -9.01 3.70 -11.31
C HIS A 132 -8.18 4.58 -12.24
N PHE A 133 -7.66 5.67 -11.70
CA PHE A 133 -6.87 6.62 -12.47
C PHE A 133 -5.46 6.11 -12.73
N ALA A 134 -4.98 6.36 -13.93
CA ALA A 134 -3.65 5.97 -14.38
C ALA A 134 -2.57 7.01 -14.05
N VAL A 135 -2.94 8.30 -14.12
CA VAL A 135 -1.99 9.44 -14.07
C VAL A 135 -2.41 10.54 -13.08
N ALA A 136 -3.27 10.23 -12.09
CA ALA A 136 -3.70 11.23 -11.10
C ALA A 136 -2.55 11.77 -10.22
N THR A 137 -1.36 11.18 -10.28
CA THR A 137 -0.13 11.67 -9.69
C THR A 137 0.46 12.87 -10.42
N GLU A 138 -0.01 13.14 -11.63
CA GLU A 138 0.39 14.26 -12.50
C GLU A 138 -0.84 15.15 -12.73
N PRO A 139 -1.11 16.14 -11.84
CA PRO A 139 -2.35 16.93 -11.90
C PRO A 139 -2.55 17.74 -13.20
N ASP A 140 -1.45 18.09 -13.86
CA ASP A 140 -1.48 18.85 -15.10
C ASP A 140 -1.75 17.98 -16.36
N ASP A 141 -1.73 16.65 -16.23
CA ASP A 141 -2.06 15.74 -17.33
C ASP A 141 -3.58 15.64 -17.50
N PRO A 142 -4.12 16.03 -18.68
CA PRO A 142 -5.57 16.05 -18.93
C PRO A 142 -6.20 14.65 -19.00
N PHE A 143 -5.41 13.59 -18.92
CA PHE A 143 -5.92 12.22 -19.06
C PHE A 143 -6.81 11.81 -17.89
N THR A 144 -6.57 12.32 -16.68
CA THR A 144 -7.43 12.06 -15.52
C THR A 144 -8.83 12.64 -15.73
N ASP A 145 -8.95 13.86 -16.28
CA ASP A 145 -10.25 14.44 -16.64
C ASP A 145 -10.99 13.61 -17.70
N LYS A 146 -10.27 13.15 -18.72
CA LYS A 146 -10.82 12.23 -19.72
C LYS A 146 -11.30 10.91 -19.10
N GLN A 147 -10.57 10.37 -18.12
CA GLN A 147 -11.01 9.18 -17.40
C GLN A 147 -12.29 9.43 -16.60
N MET A 148 -12.44 10.60 -15.98
CA MET A 148 -13.67 11.00 -15.27
C MET A 148 -14.86 11.11 -16.23
N ASP A 149 -14.69 11.77 -17.38
CA ASP A 149 -15.76 11.91 -18.38
C ASP A 149 -16.23 10.55 -18.91
N LEU A 150 -15.29 9.64 -19.21
CA LEU A 150 -15.61 8.26 -19.63
C LEU A 150 -16.29 7.47 -18.51
N PHE A 151 -15.88 7.67 -17.26
CA PHE A 151 -16.48 7.00 -16.11
C PHE A 151 -17.90 7.47 -15.85
N GLU A 152 -18.16 8.77 -15.90
CA GLU A 152 -19.49 9.35 -15.70
C GLU A 152 -20.47 8.83 -16.75
N ALA A 153 -20.07 8.86 -18.04
CA ALA A 153 -20.89 8.32 -19.12
C ALA A 153 -21.21 6.82 -18.92
N ALA A 154 -20.20 6.02 -18.54
CA ALA A 154 -20.37 4.59 -18.26
C ALA A 154 -21.28 4.34 -17.05
N ALA A 155 -21.15 5.17 -16.00
CA ALA A 155 -21.98 5.06 -14.81
C ALA A 155 -23.45 5.42 -15.09
N ASP A 156 -23.69 6.49 -15.85
CA ASP A 156 -25.04 6.90 -16.25
C ASP A 156 -25.73 5.80 -17.07
N GLU A 157 -25.02 5.20 -18.03
CA GLU A 157 -25.53 4.10 -18.84
C GLU A 157 -25.86 2.85 -17.99
N ALA A 158 -24.96 2.45 -17.09
CA ALA A 158 -25.17 1.33 -16.20
C ALA A 158 -26.38 1.56 -15.27
N GLU A 159 -26.51 2.74 -14.67
CA GLU A 159 -27.63 3.10 -13.80
C GLU A 159 -28.99 3.07 -14.54
N GLN A 160 -29.00 3.56 -15.78
CA GLN A 160 -30.21 3.53 -16.61
C GLN A 160 -30.64 2.08 -16.90
N LEU A 161 -29.72 1.19 -17.23
CA LEU A 161 -30.00 -0.21 -17.56
C LEU A 161 -30.37 -1.03 -16.33
N LEU A 162 -29.76 -0.76 -15.19
CA LEU A 162 -30.05 -1.43 -13.92
C LEU A 162 -31.28 -0.85 -13.20
N GLY A 163 -31.81 0.30 -13.66
CA GLY A 163 -32.96 0.97 -13.07
C GLY A 163 -32.75 1.48 -11.66
N ARG A 164 -31.49 1.75 -11.26
CA ARG A 164 -31.14 2.19 -9.91
C ARG A 164 -29.88 3.03 -9.89
N LYS A 165 -29.72 3.88 -8.88
CA LYS A 165 -28.47 4.58 -8.62
C LYS A 165 -27.42 3.64 -8.06
N LEU A 166 -26.17 3.83 -8.45
CA LEU A 166 -25.01 3.08 -8.03
C LEU A 166 -24.08 3.97 -7.20
N MET A 167 -23.44 3.42 -6.20
CA MET A 167 -22.35 4.08 -5.49
C MET A 167 -21.17 4.26 -6.44
N ARG A 168 -20.85 5.50 -6.77
CA ARG A 168 -19.75 5.83 -7.69
C ARG A 168 -18.47 6.10 -6.92
N HIS A 169 -17.35 5.51 -7.34
CA HIS A 169 -16.07 5.81 -6.75
C HIS A 169 -14.91 5.69 -7.74
N ALA A 170 -14.02 6.70 -7.76
CA ALA A 170 -12.89 6.76 -8.69
C ALA A 170 -11.57 7.13 -7.99
N ALA A 171 -11.59 8.13 -7.09
CA ALA A 171 -10.42 8.69 -6.46
C ALA A 171 -9.60 7.66 -5.69
N ASN A 172 -8.32 7.49 -6.04
CA ASN A 172 -7.25 6.95 -5.20
C ASN A 172 -6.65 8.10 -4.36
N SER A 173 -5.56 7.88 -3.63
CA SER A 173 -4.92 8.93 -2.82
C SER A 173 -4.59 10.19 -3.61
N ALA A 174 -4.06 10.05 -4.82
CA ALA A 174 -3.76 11.20 -5.69
C ALA A 174 -5.04 11.92 -6.14
N GLY A 175 -6.06 11.14 -6.55
CA GLY A 175 -7.38 11.70 -6.91
C GLY A 175 -8.02 12.46 -5.75
N VAL A 176 -7.86 11.99 -4.52
CA VAL A 176 -8.38 12.69 -3.32
C VAL A 176 -7.70 14.04 -3.15
N LEU A 177 -6.40 14.11 -3.34
CA LEU A 177 -5.63 15.34 -3.11
C LEU A 177 -5.78 16.36 -4.24
N ALA A 178 -5.83 15.93 -5.49
CA ALA A 178 -5.73 16.81 -6.65
C ALA A 178 -7.04 17.00 -7.43
N PHE A 179 -8.00 16.07 -7.35
CA PHE A 179 -9.19 16.07 -8.20
C PHE A 179 -10.50 15.98 -7.40
N PRO A 180 -10.99 17.08 -6.78
CA PRO A 180 -12.23 17.06 -5.99
C PRO A 180 -13.46 16.51 -6.74
N ARG A 181 -13.57 16.73 -8.08
CA ARG A 181 -14.62 16.14 -8.91
C ARG A 181 -14.66 14.62 -8.85
N SER A 182 -13.51 13.97 -8.60
CA SER A 182 -13.38 12.51 -8.57
C SER A 182 -13.85 11.85 -7.28
N HIS A 183 -14.24 12.63 -6.26
CA HIS A 183 -14.62 12.09 -4.95
C HIS A 183 -15.91 11.28 -5.01
N TYR A 184 -16.89 11.69 -5.86
CA TYR A 184 -18.18 11.05 -6.01
C TYR A 184 -18.80 10.66 -4.66
N ASP A 185 -19.31 9.41 -4.53
CA ASP A 185 -19.96 8.94 -3.29
C ASP A 185 -18.95 8.34 -2.30
N MET A 186 -17.75 7.92 -2.77
CA MET A 186 -16.74 7.31 -1.93
C MET A 186 -15.34 7.50 -2.51
N VAL A 187 -14.36 7.76 -1.64
CA VAL A 187 -12.94 7.81 -2.00
C VAL A 187 -12.21 6.57 -1.46
N ARG A 188 -11.10 6.19 -2.11
CA ARG A 188 -10.29 5.03 -1.73
C ARG A 188 -8.87 5.49 -1.39
N VAL A 189 -8.66 5.78 -0.11
CA VAL A 189 -7.38 6.30 0.37
C VAL A 189 -6.45 5.13 0.70
N GLY A 190 -5.30 5.11 0.02
CA GLY A 190 -4.19 4.18 0.28
C GLY A 190 -3.02 4.93 0.89
N ILE A 191 -1.98 5.19 0.10
CA ILE A 191 -0.69 5.69 0.58
C ILE A 191 -0.77 6.99 1.42
N ALA A 192 -1.67 7.91 1.08
CA ALA A 192 -1.84 9.15 1.84
C ALA A 192 -2.35 8.90 3.28
N MET A 193 -3.12 7.83 3.52
CA MET A 193 -3.56 7.46 4.86
C MET A 193 -2.39 7.02 5.76
N TYR A 194 -1.31 6.51 5.15
CA TYR A 194 -0.09 6.13 5.86
C TYR A 194 0.90 7.30 6.02
N GLY A 195 0.49 8.50 5.64
CA GLY A 195 1.30 9.70 5.79
C GLY A 195 2.37 9.89 4.71
N LEU A 196 2.22 9.22 3.57
CA LEU A 196 3.18 9.29 2.47
C LEU A 196 2.54 9.95 1.24
N PRO A 197 3.24 10.87 0.55
CA PRO A 197 2.72 11.52 -0.64
C PRO A 197 2.61 10.53 -1.80
N PRO A 198 1.53 10.61 -2.61
CA PRO A 198 1.36 9.75 -3.79
C PRO A 198 2.42 10.00 -4.88
N SER A 199 2.97 11.20 -4.94
CA SER A 199 4.05 11.64 -5.84
C SER A 199 4.71 12.88 -5.28
N GLU A 200 5.85 13.26 -5.84
CA GLU A 200 6.55 14.49 -5.49
C GLU A 200 5.71 15.74 -5.80
N SER A 201 4.99 15.75 -6.92
CA SER A 201 4.10 16.86 -7.32
C SER A 201 2.93 17.08 -6.35
N LEU A 202 2.60 16.10 -5.51
CA LEU A 202 1.51 16.20 -4.53
C LEU A 202 2.01 16.26 -3.08
N ARG A 203 3.31 16.42 -2.85
CA ARG A 203 3.93 16.42 -1.52
C ARG A 203 3.36 17.56 -0.64
N ASP A 204 3.25 18.76 -1.20
CA ASP A 204 2.90 19.97 -0.47
C ASP A 204 1.40 20.32 -0.51
N VAL A 205 0.55 19.46 -1.13
CA VAL A 205 -0.89 19.72 -1.21
C VAL A 205 -1.55 19.66 0.17
N THR A 206 -1.06 18.80 1.05
CA THR A 206 -1.52 18.70 2.43
C THR A 206 -0.41 18.14 3.32
N GLU A 207 -0.40 18.53 4.59
CA GLU A 207 0.53 17.93 5.56
C GLU A 207 0.19 16.44 5.75
N LEU A 208 1.14 15.58 5.43
CA LEU A 208 1.07 14.15 5.67
C LEU A 208 2.14 13.77 6.71
N ARG A 209 1.75 12.93 7.67
CA ARG A 209 2.65 12.47 8.74
C ARG A 209 2.88 10.98 8.59
N PRO A 210 4.10 10.52 8.26
CA PRO A 210 4.42 9.11 8.14
C PRO A 210 4.05 8.33 9.40
N ALA A 211 3.28 7.25 9.23
CA ALA A 211 2.80 6.43 10.34
C ALA A 211 3.77 5.33 10.75
N LEU A 212 4.91 5.18 10.04
CA LEU A 212 5.86 4.09 10.24
C LEU A 212 7.26 4.65 10.47
N SER A 213 7.93 4.11 11.50
CA SER A 213 9.38 4.18 11.66
C SER A 213 9.95 2.77 11.66
N LEU A 214 11.13 2.59 11.06
CA LEU A 214 11.88 1.33 11.09
C LEU A 214 13.14 1.55 11.92
N VAL A 215 13.17 0.93 13.09
CA VAL A 215 14.23 1.11 14.09
C VAL A 215 14.79 -0.22 14.56
N GLY A 216 15.99 -0.22 15.10
CA GLY A 216 16.61 -1.38 15.72
C GLY A 216 17.71 -0.98 16.67
N GLU A 217 18.44 -1.97 17.21
CA GLU A 217 19.55 -1.75 18.12
C GLU A 217 20.85 -2.31 17.53
N VAL A 218 21.93 -1.56 17.67
CA VAL A 218 23.28 -1.97 17.27
C VAL A 218 23.66 -3.27 17.98
N ALA A 219 24.00 -4.30 17.23
CA ALA A 219 24.32 -5.61 17.78
C ALA A 219 25.78 -5.73 18.24
N LEU A 220 26.70 -5.11 17.50
CA LEU A 220 28.15 -5.20 17.77
C LEU A 220 28.84 -3.95 17.21
N VAL A 221 29.89 -3.53 17.89
CA VAL A 221 30.82 -2.48 17.41
C VAL A 221 32.23 -3.02 17.50
N LYS A 222 33.03 -2.81 16.44
CA LYS A 222 34.44 -3.20 16.41
C LYS A 222 35.29 -2.15 15.68
N GLN A 223 36.54 -2.05 16.07
CA GLN A 223 37.51 -1.27 15.34
C GLN A 223 37.98 -2.02 14.10
N VAL A 224 38.13 -1.31 13.00
CA VAL A 224 38.64 -1.79 11.71
C VAL A 224 39.75 -0.85 11.27
N ALA A 225 40.90 -1.41 10.89
CA ALA A 225 42.04 -0.61 10.49
C ALA A 225 41.90 -0.06 9.05
N GLU A 226 42.61 1.00 8.76
CA GLU A 226 42.73 1.54 7.41
C GLU A 226 43.03 0.42 6.40
N GLY A 227 42.26 0.41 5.28
CA GLY A 227 42.45 -0.53 4.17
C GLY A 227 41.89 -1.94 4.40
N GLU A 228 41.34 -2.27 5.58
CA GLU A 228 40.68 -3.56 5.82
C GLU A 228 39.31 -3.59 5.14
N GLY A 229 39.14 -4.58 4.24
CA GLY A 229 37.89 -4.72 3.49
C GLY A 229 36.70 -5.18 4.36
N ILE A 230 35.51 -4.65 4.07
CA ILE A 230 34.28 -4.89 4.82
C ILE A 230 33.27 -5.64 3.97
N SER A 231 32.62 -6.65 4.55
CA SER A 231 31.50 -7.42 3.99
C SER A 231 31.85 -8.25 2.74
N TYR A 232 30.81 -8.81 2.12
CA TYR A 232 30.96 -9.64 0.92
C TYR A 232 31.57 -8.83 -0.24
N GLY A 233 32.59 -9.43 -0.86
CA GLY A 233 33.31 -8.85 -1.98
C GLY A 233 34.31 -7.77 -1.58
N LEU A 234 34.40 -7.41 -0.27
CA LEU A 234 35.32 -6.39 0.26
C LEU A 234 35.26 -5.09 -0.58
N THR A 235 34.04 -4.69 -0.93
CA THR A 235 33.76 -3.55 -1.82
C THR A 235 34.03 -2.19 -1.17
N TYR A 236 34.08 -2.17 0.14
CA TYR A 236 34.42 -1.01 0.95
C TYR A 236 35.65 -1.30 1.83
N ALA A 237 36.53 -0.33 1.94
CA ALA A 237 37.64 -0.32 2.92
C ALA A 237 37.79 1.09 3.44
N PRO A 238 37.87 1.29 4.77
CA PRO A 238 38.02 2.63 5.35
C PRO A 238 39.36 3.25 4.97
N THR A 239 39.43 4.57 4.84
CA THR A 239 40.61 5.34 4.53
C THR A 239 41.40 5.76 5.77
N GLU A 240 40.94 5.44 6.95
CA GLU A 240 41.55 5.64 8.26
C GLU A 240 40.99 4.62 9.25
N ASP A 241 41.66 4.44 10.38
CA ASP A 241 41.13 3.58 11.45
C ASP A 241 39.76 4.09 11.90
N THR A 242 38.77 3.22 11.92
CA THR A 242 37.38 3.57 12.19
C THR A 242 36.66 2.52 13.06
N TYR A 243 35.50 2.86 13.61
CA TYR A 243 34.60 1.89 14.21
C TYR A 243 33.47 1.52 13.25
N ILE A 244 33.18 0.23 13.19
CA ILE A 244 32.09 -0.33 12.38
C ILE A 244 31.05 -0.93 13.32
N ALA A 245 29.82 -0.41 13.21
CA ALA A 245 28.65 -1.02 13.85
C ALA A 245 28.06 -2.11 12.94
N THR A 246 27.73 -3.25 13.51
CA THR A 246 26.89 -4.27 12.87
C THR A 246 25.46 -4.08 13.34
N ILE A 247 24.55 -3.86 12.41
CA ILE A 247 23.11 -3.70 12.66
C ILE A 247 22.35 -4.94 12.17
N PRO A 248 21.40 -5.48 12.95
CA PRO A 248 20.69 -6.72 12.64
C PRO A 248 19.49 -6.46 11.71
N ILE A 249 19.77 -5.92 10.54
CA ILE A 249 18.82 -5.73 9.45
C ILE A 249 19.52 -6.00 8.11
N GLY A 250 18.83 -6.68 7.20
CA GLY A 250 19.32 -7.01 5.90
C GLY A 250 18.19 -7.17 4.86
N TYR A 251 18.53 -7.72 3.68
CA TYR A 251 17.53 -7.78 2.60
C TYR A 251 16.38 -8.75 2.88
N ALA A 252 16.52 -9.72 3.77
CA ALA A 252 15.41 -10.56 4.20
C ALA A 252 14.39 -9.83 5.08
N ASP A 253 14.77 -8.69 5.65
CA ASP A 253 13.90 -7.82 6.44
C ASP A 253 13.22 -6.73 5.59
N GLY A 254 13.69 -6.57 4.34
CA GLY A 254 13.25 -5.52 3.41
C GLY A 254 14.26 -4.39 3.19
N PHE A 255 15.43 -4.45 3.84
CA PHE A 255 16.51 -3.49 3.60
C PHE A 255 17.33 -3.92 2.38
N SER A 256 16.91 -3.43 1.21
CA SER A 256 17.38 -3.91 -0.10
C SER A 256 18.90 -3.90 -0.26
N ARG A 257 19.44 -4.96 -0.87
CA ARG A 257 20.87 -5.08 -1.20
C ARG A 257 21.36 -3.99 -2.17
N ILE A 258 20.46 -3.37 -2.94
CA ILE A 258 20.78 -2.24 -3.85
C ILE A 258 21.23 -1.00 -3.07
N LEU A 259 20.87 -0.88 -1.80
CA LEU A 259 21.25 0.20 -0.91
C LEU A 259 22.69 0.07 -0.36
N SER A 260 23.42 -1.00 -0.68
CA SER A 260 24.84 -1.17 -0.31
C SER A 260 25.64 0.04 -0.76
N ASP A 261 26.45 0.61 0.13
CA ASP A 261 27.27 1.80 -0.10
C ASP A 261 26.48 3.07 -0.56
N LYS A 262 25.15 3.10 -0.35
CA LYS A 262 24.30 4.21 -0.78
C LYS A 262 23.38 4.75 0.31
N ALA A 263 22.98 3.88 1.24
CA ALA A 263 22.07 4.27 2.31
C ALA A 263 22.84 4.82 3.50
N ASP A 264 22.09 5.57 4.32
CA ASP A 264 22.47 5.95 5.65
C ASP A 264 21.48 5.35 6.65
N VAL A 265 21.88 5.32 7.92
CA VAL A 265 21.00 5.15 9.08
C VAL A 265 21.25 6.31 10.05
N LEU A 266 20.29 6.60 10.92
CA LEU A 266 20.51 7.57 11.98
C LEU A 266 20.95 6.85 13.25
N ILE A 267 21.96 7.37 13.91
CA ILE A 267 22.46 6.93 15.22
C ILE A 267 22.83 8.17 16.01
N GLU A 268 22.23 8.34 17.20
CA GLU A 268 22.46 9.49 18.07
C GLU A 268 22.31 10.85 17.34
N GLY A 269 21.23 10.98 16.54
CA GLY A 269 20.93 12.19 15.78
C GLY A 269 21.87 12.48 14.63
N ARG A 270 22.68 11.53 14.19
CA ARG A 270 23.66 11.69 13.10
C ARG A 270 23.42 10.68 11.99
N ARG A 271 23.61 11.11 10.75
CA ARG A 271 23.63 10.21 9.57
C ARG A 271 24.92 9.43 9.52
N MET A 272 24.82 8.11 9.56
CA MET A 272 25.93 7.16 9.48
C MET A 272 25.81 6.33 8.23
N PRO A 273 26.87 6.24 7.37
CA PRO A 273 26.78 5.53 6.12
C PRO A 273 26.75 4.01 6.31
N VAL A 274 25.90 3.36 5.55
CA VAL A 274 25.92 1.89 5.40
C VAL A 274 27.03 1.54 4.42
N VAL A 275 28.01 0.76 4.87
CA VAL A 275 29.23 0.47 4.14
C VAL A 275 29.40 -1.01 3.81
N GLY A 276 29.89 -1.29 2.63
CA GLY A 276 30.01 -2.64 2.09
C GLY A 276 28.67 -3.26 1.72
N THR A 277 28.71 -4.51 1.32
CA THR A 277 27.52 -5.22 0.83
C THR A 277 26.55 -5.53 1.97
N ILE A 278 25.28 -5.10 1.85
CA ILE A 278 24.18 -5.51 2.73
C ILE A 278 23.97 -7.03 2.63
N CYS A 279 23.97 -7.72 3.75
CA CYS A 279 23.80 -9.16 3.85
C CYS A 279 22.31 -9.54 4.00
N MET A 280 22.02 -10.84 4.17
CA MET A 280 20.64 -11.30 4.35
C MET A 280 20.03 -10.74 5.63
N ASP A 281 20.77 -10.77 6.73
CA ASP A 281 20.28 -10.49 8.08
C ASP A 281 21.04 -9.34 8.78
N LEU A 282 22.15 -8.88 8.20
CA LEU A 282 23.07 -7.92 8.83
C LEU A 282 23.53 -6.87 7.81
N SER A 283 23.77 -5.66 8.30
CA SER A 283 24.42 -4.58 7.56
C SER A 283 25.52 -3.92 8.42
N MET A 284 26.48 -3.29 7.79
CA MET A 284 27.59 -2.60 8.46
C MET A 284 27.43 -1.10 8.27
N VAL A 285 27.72 -0.36 9.33
CA VAL A 285 27.61 1.09 9.39
C VAL A 285 28.93 1.66 9.91
N GLU A 286 29.48 2.62 9.22
CA GLU A 286 30.69 3.31 9.67
C GLU A 286 30.36 4.40 10.67
N LEU A 287 31.01 4.37 11.83
CA LEU A 287 30.80 5.32 12.92
C LEU A 287 31.84 6.43 12.99
N GLY A 288 32.96 6.24 12.29
CA GLY A 288 34.14 7.11 12.44
C GLY A 288 34.93 6.81 13.72
N PRO A 289 35.60 7.84 14.31
CA PRO A 289 36.46 7.64 15.46
C PRO A 289 35.72 7.40 16.80
N ASP A 290 34.43 7.72 16.84
CA ASP A 290 33.64 7.68 18.08
C ASP A 290 32.70 6.46 18.11
N PRO A 291 33.02 5.41 18.87
CA PRO A 291 32.15 4.21 18.93
C PRO A 291 30.91 4.50 19.76
N VAL A 292 29.79 3.83 19.40
CA VAL A 292 28.59 3.76 20.24
C VAL A 292 28.52 2.40 20.94
N PRO A 293 27.89 2.27 22.11
CA PRO A 293 27.72 0.97 22.75
C PRO A 293 26.75 0.07 21.98
N PRO A 294 26.92 -1.27 21.99
CA PRO A 294 25.86 -2.19 21.57
C PRO A 294 24.57 -1.90 22.36
N GLY A 295 23.40 -2.04 21.68
CA GLY A 295 22.10 -1.63 22.22
C GLY A 295 21.71 -0.18 21.91
N THR A 296 22.62 0.65 21.35
CA THR A 296 22.26 1.97 20.86
C THR A 296 21.25 1.84 19.73
N THR A 297 20.18 2.65 19.78
CA THR A 297 19.15 2.67 18.72
C THR A 297 19.72 3.20 17.41
N PHE A 298 19.37 2.55 16.32
CA PHE A 298 19.52 3.09 14.97
C PHE A 298 18.16 3.22 14.28
N VAL A 299 18.04 4.20 13.36
CA VAL A 299 16.83 4.45 12.59
C VAL A 299 17.12 4.29 11.10
N VAL A 300 16.35 3.43 10.43
CA VAL A 300 16.43 3.21 8.98
C VAL A 300 15.40 4.08 8.23
N ILE A 301 14.19 4.20 8.82
CA ILE A 301 13.13 5.10 8.36
C ILE A 301 12.58 5.79 9.60
N GLY A 302 12.51 7.11 9.58
CA GLY A 302 12.00 7.92 10.68
C GLY A 302 12.97 9.01 11.12
N ARG A 303 12.78 9.49 12.34
CA ARG A 303 13.54 10.61 12.91
C ARG A 303 14.41 10.17 14.09
N ASP A 304 15.54 10.83 14.22
CA ASP A 304 16.40 10.79 15.40
C ASP A 304 16.99 12.19 15.61
N GLY A 305 16.56 12.87 16.66
CA GLY A 305 16.86 14.31 16.85
C GLY A 305 16.28 15.16 15.73
N ASP A 306 17.14 16.00 15.14
CA ASP A 306 16.76 16.89 14.04
C ASP A 306 16.89 16.21 12.64
N GLU A 307 17.46 15.01 12.59
CA GLU A 307 17.67 14.26 11.35
C GLU A 307 16.48 13.34 11.04
N GLU A 308 16.23 13.15 9.74
CA GLU A 308 15.18 12.28 9.23
C GLU A 308 15.65 11.49 8.01
N ILE A 309 15.28 10.20 7.95
CA ILE A 309 15.36 9.38 6.75
C ILE A 309 13.94 8.98 6.37
N THR A 310 13.49 9.40 5.19
CA THR A 310 12.13 9.12 4.72
C THR A 310 12.08 7.90 3.80
N ALA A 311 10.89 7.30 3.67
CA ALA A 311 10.65 6.25 2.66
C ALA A 311 10.89 6.79 1.22
N ASP A 312 10.64 8.08 0.98
CA ASP A 312 10.92 8.73 -0.32
C ASP A 312 12.42 8.82 -0.59
N GLU A 313 13.24 9.13 0.41
CA GLU A 313 14.69 9.15 0.29
C GLU A 313 15.22 7.76 -0.13
N LEU A 314 14.77 6.70 0.56
CA LEU A 314 15.17 5.34 0.21
C LEU A 314 14.64 4.93 -1.17
N ALA A 315 13.42 5.33 -1.52
CA ALA A 315 12.85 5.10 -2.85
C ALA A 315 13.70 5.74 -3.95
N GLY A 316 14.15 6.97 -3.75
CA GLY A 316 15.05 7.64 -4.69
C GLY A 316 16.39 6.91 -4.86
N LYS A 317 16.99 6.44 -3.75
CA LYS A 317 18.25 5.64 -3.79
C LYS A 317 18.06 4.28 -4.48
N LEU A 318 16.84 3.72 -4.41
CA LEU A 318 16.45 2.44 -5.05
C LEU A 318 16.02 2.59 -6.52
N GLY A 319 15.64 3.79 -6.95
CA GLY A 319 15.03 4.04 -8.26
C GLY A 319 13.58 3.56 -8.35
N THR A 320 12.81 3.69 -7.26
CA THR A 320 11.41 3.26 -7.15
C THR A 320 10.55 4.29 -6.44
N ILE A 321 9.40 3.89 -5.89
CA ILE A 321 8.45 4.74 -5.17
C ILE A 321 8.32 4.33 -3.68
N ASN A 322 7.92 5.27 -2.84
CA ASN A 322 7.75 5.05 -1.41
C ASN A 322 6.80 3.89 -1.06
N TYR A 323 5.79 3.63 -1.91
CA TYR A 323 4.88 2.48 -1.79
C TYR A 323 5.64 1.15 -1.70
N GLU A 324 6.62 0.96 -2.59
CA GLU A 324 7.40 -0.27 -2.63
C GLU A 324 8.28 -0.39 -1.39
N VAL A 325 8.91 0.70 -0.95
CA VAL A 325 9.79 0.73 0.22
C VAL A 325 9.06 0.23 1.46
N VAL A 326 7.87 0.76 1.77
CA VAL A 326 7.11 0.33 2.96
C VAL A 326 6.55 -1.09 2.80
N CYS A 327 6.14 -1.48 1.58
CA CYS A 327 5.66 -2.83 1.29
C CYS A 327 6.76 -3.90 1.37
N MET A 328 8.03 -3.53 1.14
CA MET A 328 9.17 -4.46 1.24
C MET A 328 9.47 -4.89 2.68
N ILE A 329 9.05 -4.13 3.70
CA ILE A 329 9.28 -4.50 5.10
C ILE A 329 8.62 -5.84 5.37
N SER A 330 9.45 -6.88 5.55
CA SER A 330 9.00 -8.27 5.61
C SER A 330 8.23 -8.60 6.89
N ALA A 331 7.54 -9.72 6.90
CA ALA A 331 6.83 -10.22 8.08
C ALA A 331 7.79 -10.62 9.24
N ARG A 332 9.10 -10.73 8.99
CA ARG A 332 10.11 -10.99 10.03
C ARG A 332 10.27 -9.82 11.00
N VAL A 333 10.08 -8.59 10.50
CA VAL A 333 10.18 -7.38 11.32
C VAL A 333 8.91 -7.26 12.17
N PRO A 334 9.01 -7.30 13.50
CA PRO A 334 7.83 -7.14 14.35
C PRO A 334 7.26 -5.72 14.22
N ARG A 335 5.92 -5.61 14.21
CA ARG A 335 5.21 -4.34 14.25
C ARG A 335 4.82 -4.04 15.68
N VAL A 336 5.28 -2.91 16.20
CA VAL A 336 4.91 -2.41 17.53
C VAL A 336 4.02 -1.19 17.30
N TYR A 337 2.78 -1.26 17.80
CA TYR A 337 1.81 -0.18 17.66
C TYR A 337 1.82 0.68 18.91
N THR A 338 1.99 1.99 18.74
CA THR A 338 1.94 2.96 19.81
C THR A 338 0.67 3.79 19.69
N GLU A 339 0.02 4.08 20.81
CA GLU A 339 -1.01 5.14 20.83
C GLU A 339 -0.31 6.43 20.47
N GLY A 340 -0.85 7.18 19.49
CA GLY A 340 -0.20 8.35 18.90
C GLY A 340 0.24 9.36 19.95
N GLY A 341 1.48 9.26 20.35
CA GLY A 341 2.18 10.30 21.04
C GLY A 341 2.67 11.30 20.00
N ALA A 342 2.25 12.55 20.14
CA ALA A 342 2.95 13.65 19.51
C ALA A 342 4.41 13.60 19.99
N GLY A 343 5.32 13.16 19.13
CA GLY A 343 6.75 13.37 19.27
C GLY A 343 7.14 14.59 18.46
#